data_f8a57f11298c4cae077fab1570e9220f
#
_entry.id   f8a57f11298c4cae077fab1570e9220f
#
_cell.length_a   1.000
_cell.length_b   1.000
_cell.length_c   1.000
_cell.angle_alpha   90.00
_cell.angle_beta   90.00
_cell.angle_gamma   90.00
#
_symmetry.space_group_name_H-M   'P 1'
#
loop_
_entity.id
_entity.type
_entity.pdbx_description
1 polymer ?
#
loop_
_entity_poly.entity_id
_entity_poly.type
_entity_poly.pdbx_seq_one_letter_code
_entity_poly.pdbx_strand_id
1 'polypeptide(L)'
;MIGKLVLALTLVKASYSEGDHGHGDAAFEWAGVFETPLDFYTWTAQKTGEATLAYVEPAMKLAAIPVAAATETELHKAEAEGNHALQMANCPELESGSVIEAKADTCYTLKFEQKHWQSLYTVKTQGTAAVAFFTEHFPTEFENNAHYLKDPNAEDIVPVAELPEQEPAPAPTPAPEAEKKDTPWGEAIGAAIIVNIVTLVGVILAIPALKTCIMDNILQSDAILSGFAAGAILACAFFLLLFESTHLVAEGWPDDEVSALWRWGTMILAGMILPSVVHATADFIPASTSPTPAQIRNQGEIKEAPAMATRLRLILGVNIGDFCHNFCDGLFLGFAFKTCGPGFGWSILLGTVLHELPQELADYNILTGPQVALSPLTALIINFVSGLSVILGTIIILAHEVANEHTGLILAFGGGVYIHVGAVECMPKIYGKDLSPLVRLAAIAAFIFGIILIGLVLLDHEHCVPPAPPLPPGVAPTAKPKGHHH
;
A
#
# COMPACT_ATOMS: atom_id res chain seq x y z
N MET A 1 16.45 -49.30 -4.45
CA MET A 1 15.54 -49.88 -3.44
C MET A 1 14.91 -48.69 -2.71
N ILE A 2 13.76 -48.29 -3.21
CA ILE A 2 13.06 -47.10 -2.69
C ILE A 2 11.81 -47.64 -1.99
N GLY A 3 11.79 -47.55 -0.67
CA GLY A 3 10.65 -47.95 0.16
C GLY A 3 9.58 -46.87 0.19
N LYS A 4 8.37 -47.24 -0.19
CA LYS A 4 7.15 -46.47 -0.12
C LYS A 4 6.80 -46.20 1.36
N LEU A 5 6.69 -44.92 1.76
CA LEU A 5 6.04 -44.55 3.00
C LEU A 5 4.68 -43.95 2.64
N VAL A 6 3.63 -44.74 2.84
CA VAL A 6 2.23 -44.32 2.78
C VAL A 6 1.87 -43.77 4.16
N LEU A 7 1.64 -42.46 4.27
CA LEU A 7 1.11 -41.88 5.50
C LEU A 7 -0.41 -41.70 5.34
N ALA A 8 -1.16 -42.44 6.13
CA ALA A 8 -2.61 -42.35 6.20
C ALA A 8 -3.01 -41.05 6.92
N LEU A 9 -3.68 -40.15 6.22
CA LEU A 9 -4.41 -39.02 6.81
C LEU A 9 -5.71 -39.57 7.40
N THR A 10 -5.77 -39.66 8.71
CA THR A 10 -7.01 -39.81 9.47
C THR A 10 -7.73 -38.47 9.51
N LEU A 11 -8.86 -38.41 8.79
CA LEU A 11 -9.84 -37.36 8.90
C LEU A 11 -10.42 -37.34 10.33
N VAL A 12 -10.06 -36.34 11.11
CA VAL A 12 -10.78 -35.99 12.33
C VAL A 12 -12.00 -35.17 11.91
N LYS A 13 -13.16 -35.83 11.86
CA LYS A 13 -14.44 -35.16 11.84
C LYS A 13 -14.61 -34.49 13.21
N ALA A 14 -14.52 -33.17 13.28
CA ALA A 14 -15.01 -32.41 14.39
C ALA A 14 -16.54 -32.50 14.35
N SER A 15 -17.14 -33.29 15.25
CA SER A 15 -18.55 -33.26 15.53
C SER A 15 -18.84 -31.94 16.27
N TYR A 16 -19.46 -31.01 15.57
CA TYR A 16 -20.18 -29.91 16.21
C TYR A 16 -21.39 -30.51 16.91
N SER A 17 -21.52 -30.27 18.19
CA SER A 17 -22.70 -30.54 19.00
C SER A 17 -23.79 -29.58 18.55
N GLU A 18 -24.81 -30.11 17.89
CA GLU A 18 -26.09 -29.45 17.66
C GLU A 18 -26.74 -29.11 18.99
N GLY A 19 -26.85 -27.81 19.29
CA GLY A 19 -27.88 -27.30 20.19
C GLY A 19 -29.19 -27.30 19.45
N ASP A 20 -30.03 -28.23 19.82
CA ASP A 20 -31.37 -28.47 19.31
C ASP A 20 -32.30 -27.28 19.58
N HIS A 21 -32.52 -26.43 18.55
CA HIS A 21 -33.71 -25.61 18.38
C HIS A 21 -34.19 -25.81 16.94
N GLY A 22 -35.29 -26.59 16.80
CA GLY A 22 -35.85 -27.17 15.61
C GLY A 22 -36.15 -26.20 14.45
N HIS A 23 -35.27 -26.12 13.48
CA HIS A 23 -35.52 -25.61 12.13
C HIS A 23 -35.17 -26.67 11.06
N GLY A 24 -35.56 -27.90 11.29
CA GLY A 24 -35.17 -29.04 10.48
C GLY A 24 -36.00 -29.28 9.23
N ASP A 25 -36.62 -28.29 8.53
CA ASP A 25 -37.26 -28.45 7.21
C ASP A 25 -37.63 -27.06 6.58
N ALA A 26 -36.95 -25.98 6.91
CA ALA A 26 -37.22 -24.67 6.29
C ALA A 26 -36.73 -24.66 4.82
N ALA A 27 -37.56 -24.14 3.89
CA ALA A 27 -37.23 -23.99 2.51
C ALA A 27 -36.39 -22.72 2.20
N PHE A 28 -36.06 -21.94 3.23
CA PHE A 28 -35.18 -20.79 3.16
C PHE A 28 -33.94 -21.00 4.03
N GLU A 29 -32.83 -20.51 3.56
CA GLU A 29 -31.60 -20.42 4.36
C GLU A 29 -31.49 -19.09 5.08
N TRP A 30 -32.16 -18.04 4.56
CA TRP A 30 -32.14 -16.71 5.13
C TRP A 30 -33.51 -16.03 5.03
N ALA A 31 -33.86 -15.24 6.06
CA ALA A 31 -34.95 -14.29 6.02
C ALA A 31 -34.61 -13.00 6.74
N GLY A 32 -35.09 -11.87 6.23
CA GLY A 32 -34.86 -10.56 6.82
C GLY A 32 -36.06 -9.63 6.66
N VAL A 33 -36.34 -8.82 7.67
CA VAL A 33 -37.41 -7.82 7.64
C VAL A 33 -36.83 -6.41 7.56
N PHE A 34 -37.41 -5.60 6.66
CA PHE A 34 -36.93 -4.27 6.31
C PHE A 34 -37.98 -3.20 6.46
N GLU A 35 -37.59 -2.01 6.89
CA GLU A 35 -38.40 -0.82 6.72
C GLU A 35 -38.45 -0.40 5.26
N THR A 36 -39.65 -0.31 4.68
CA THR A 36 -39.81 -0.02 3.25
C THR A 36 -40.81 1.12 3.02
N PRO A 37 -40.51 2.35 3.53
CA PRO A 37 -41.40 3.50 3.39
C PRO A 37 -41.55 4.01 1.95
N LEU A 38 -40.65 3.60 1.02
CA LEU A 38 -40.67 4.02 -0.39
C LEU A 38 -41.37 2.97 -1.24
N ASP A 39 -41.87 3.35 -2.41
CA ASP A 39 -42.59 2.47 -3.33
C ASP A 39 -41.67 1.47 -4.07
N PHE A 40 -40.39 1.79 -4.22
CA PHE A 40 -39.45 1.01 -5.00
C PHE A 40 -38.11 0.90 -4.31
N TYR A 41 -37.47 -0.29 -4.45
CA TYR A 41 -36.12 -0.61 -4.03
C TYR A 41 -35.42 -1.40 -5.12
N THR A 42 -34.12 -1.59 -5.01
CA THR A 42 -33.34 -2.41 -5.93
C THR A 42 -32.76 -3.61 -5.20
N TRP A 43 -33.07 -4.82 -5.66
CA TRP A 43 -32.39 -6.03 -5.23
C TRP A 43 -31.25 -6.32 -6.20
N THR A 44 -30.04 -6.55 -5.69
CA THR A 44 -28.84 -6.83 -6.47
C THR A 44 -28.31 -8.21 -6.16
N ALA A 45 -27.80 -8.88 -7.20
CA ALA A 45 -26.96 -10.07 -7.05
C ALA A 45 -25.71 -9.89 -7.89
N GLN A 46 -24.56 -10.14 -7.33
CA GLN A 46 -23.25 -9.93 -7.96
C GLN A 46 -22.48 -11.24 -8.07
N LYS A 47 -21.59 -11.29 -9.07
CA LYS A 47 -20.60 -12.36 -9.16
C LYS A 47 -19.57 -12.18 -8.06
N THR A 48 -19.28 -13.27 -7.35
CA THR A 48 -18.31 -13.36 -6.28
C THR A 48 -17.18 -14.32 -6.67
N GLY A 49 -16.06 -14.28 -5.95
CA GLY A 49 -14.92 -15.18 -6.15
C GLY A 49 -13.65 -14.45 -6.58
N GLU A 50 -12.55 -14.74 -5.88
CA GLU A 50 -11.26 -14.04 -6.04
C GLU A 50 -10.53 -14.41 -7.35
N ALA A 51 -10.64 -15.66 -7.81
CA ALA A 51 -9.91 -16.15 -8.99
C ALA A 51 -10.72 -16.10 -10.30
N THR A 52 -12.05 -16.20 -10.21
CA THR A 52 -12.96 -16.16 -11.35
C THR A 52 -14.30 -15.61 -10.87
N LEU A 53 -14.67 -14.42 -11.34
CA LEU A 53 -15.96 -13.82 -11.03
C LEU A 53 -17.10 -14.69 -11.61
N ALA A 54 -17.84 -15.35 -10.74
CA ALA A 54 -18.99 -16.16 -11.08
C ALA A 54 -20.09 -15.98 -10.03
N TYR A 55 -21.36 -16.21 -10.39
CA TYR A 55 -22.40 -16.38 -9.39
C TYR A 55 -22.20 -17.71 -8.67
N VAL A 56 -22.42 -17.73 -7.35
CA VAL A 56 -22.37 -18.96 -6.53
C VAL A 56 -23.37 -19.98 -7.08
N GLU A 57 -24.57 -19.52 -7.40
CA GLU A 57 -25.62 -20.30 -8.08
C GLU A 57 -26.18 -19.51 -9.27
N PRO A 58 -26.70 -20.17 -10.32
CA PRO A 58 -27.20 -19.49 -11.51
C PRO A 58 -28.54 -18.79 -11.32
N ALA A 59 -29.25 -19.10 -10.25
CA ALA A 59 -30.55 -18.56 -9.88
C ALA A 59 -30.79 -18.72 -8.37
N MET A 60 -31.73 -17.97 -7.80
CA MET A 60 -32.13 -18.05 -6.41
C MET A 60 -33.63 -17.83 -6.28
N LYS A 61 -34.34 -18.61 -5.46
CA LYS A 61 -35.71 -18.31 -5.11
C LYS A 61 -35.80 -17.22 -4.05
N LEU A 62 -36.80 -16.37 -4.20
CA LEU A 62 -37.10 -15.26 -3.26
C LEU A 62 -38.59 -15.10 -3.10
N ALA A 63 -39.05 -14.89 -1.86
CA ALA A 63 -40.40 -14.41 -1.53
C ALA A 63 -40.28 -13.05 -0.82
N ALA A 64 -41.14 -12.10 -1.16
CA ALA A 64 -41.22 -10.78 -0.54
C ALA A 64 -42.63 -10.57 0.02
N ILE A 65 -42.76 -10.62 1.34
CA ILE A 65 -44.05 -10.65 2.04
C ILE A 65 -44.28 -9.35 2.78
N PRO A 66 -45.35 -8.58 2.49
CA PRO A 66 -45.71 -7.40 3.26
C PRO A 66 -46.04 -7.77 4.72
N VAL A 67 -45.42 -7.04 5.67
CA VAL A 67 -45.67 -7.22 7.11
C VAL A 67 -46.09 -5.90 7.74
N ALA A 68 -46.68 -5.97 8.95
CA ALA A 68 -47.26 -4.79 9.61
C ALA A 68 -46.19 -3.80 10.08
N ALA A 69 -45.00 -4.29 10.48
CA ALA A 69 -43.87 -3.50 10.93
C ALA A 69 -42.57 -4.28 10.74
N ALA A 70 -41.46 -3.58 10.60
CA ALA A 70 -40.14 -4.19 10.57
C ALA A 70 -39.70 -4.53 11.98
N THR A 71 -40.12 -5.70 12.48
CA THR A 71 -39.76 -6.22 13.81
C THR A 71 -39.52 -7.71 13.73
N GLU A 72 -38.68 -8.22 14.61
CA GLU A 72 -38.42 -9.64 14.77
C GLU A 72 -39.72 -10.45 14.95
N THR A 73 -40.67 -9.97 15.77
CA THR A 73 -41.97 -10.60 15.98
C THR A 73 -42.77 -10.73 14.69
N GLU A 74 -42.76 -9.75 13.81
CA GLU A 74 -43.45 -9.80 12.51
C GLU A 74 -42.74 -10.71 11.55
N LEU A 75 -41.38 -10.79 11.59
CA LEU A 75 -40.58 -11.74 10.82
C LEU A 75 -40.95 -13.18 11.18
N HIS A 76 -40.98 -13.53 12.48
CA HIS A 76 -41.40 -14.86 12.95
C HIS A 76 -42.84 -15.22 12.57
N LYS A 77 -43.76 -14.26 12.58
CA LYS A 77 -45.12 -14.51 12.09
C LYS A 77 -45.18 -14.83 10.60
N ALA A 78 -44.29 -14.26 9.82
CA ALA A 78 -44.25 -14.46 8.37
C ALA A 78 -43.47 -15.73 7.97
N GLU A 79 -42.73 -16.42 8.87
CA GLU A 79 -41.93 -17.60 8.56
C GLU A 79 -42.75 -18.73 7.87
N ALA A 80 -43.94 -19.05 8.42
CA ALA A 80 -44.78 -20.12 7.87
C ALA A 80 -45.21 -19.79 6.43
N GLU A 81 -45.54 -18.53 6.16
CA GLU A 81 -45.93 -18.05 4.83
C GLU A 81 -44.72 -18.02 3.88
N GLY A 82 -43.54 -17.52 4.34
CA GLY A 82 -42.30 -17.51 3.57
C GLY A 82 -41.85 -18.91 3.18
N ASN A 83 -41.87 -19.84 4.14
CA ASN A 83 -41.53 -21.23 3.89
C ASN A 83 -42.51 -21.87 2.89
N HIS A 84 -43.82 -21.64 3.01
CA HIS A 84 -44.83 -22.12 2.08
C HIS A 84 -44.58 -21.53 0.67
N ALA A 85 -44.32 -20.22 0.57
CA ALA A 85 -44.10 -19.56 -0.71
C ALA A 85 -42.89 -20.17 -1.47
N LEU A 86 -41.76 -20.41 -0.79
CA LEU A 86 -40.57 -20.99 -1.44
C LEU A 86 -40.73 -22.46 -1.81
N GLN A 87 -41.65 -23.20 -1.18
CA GLN A 87 -41.98 -24.59 -1.53
C GLN A 87 -42.93 -24.71 -2.72
N MET A 88 -43.49 -23.60 -3.22
CA MET A 88 -44.37 -23.65 -4.37
C MET A 88 -43.64 -24.21 -5.59
N ALA A 89 -44.28 -25.11 -6.35
CA ALA A 89 -43.73 -25.73 -7.54
C ALA A 89 -43.56 -24.76 -8.73
N ASN A 90 -44.31 -23.67 -8.74
CA ASN A 90 -44.40 -22.72 -9.86
C ASN A 90 -44.04 -21.28 -9.39
N CYS A 91 -42.76 -21.03 -9.10
CA CYS A 91 -42.26 -19.67 -8.94
C CYS A 91 -41.95 -19.06 -10.32
N PRO A 92 -42.54 -17.94 -10.70
CA PRO A 92 -42.18 -17.26 -11.97
C PRO A 92 -40.70 -16.95 -12.06
N GLU A 93 -40.09 -17.27 -13.19
CA GLU A 93 -38.70 -16.90 -13.48
C GLU A 93 -38.62 -15.41 -13.85
N LEU A 94 -37.73 -14.68 -13.19
CA LEU A 94 -37.46 -13.27 -13.42
C LEU A 94 -36.04 -13.09 -13.95
N GLU A 95 -35.93 -12.49 -15.14
CA GLU A 95 -34.64 -12.07 -15.70
C GLU A 95 -34.21 -10.72 -15.09
N SER A 96 -32.91 -10.42 -15.15
CA SER A 96 -32.38 -9.11 -14.70
C SER A 96 -33.13 -7.95 -15.35
N GLY A 97 -33.50 -6.94 -14.56
CA GLY A 97 -34.36 -5.82 -14.96
C GLY A 97 -35.85 -6.03 -14.69
N SER A 98 -36.28 -7.22 -14.24
CA SER A 98 -37.68 -7.51 -13.91
C SER A 98 -38.09 -6.90 -12.56
N VAL A 99 -39.40 -6.94 -12.29
CA VAL A 99 -40.02 -6.41 -11.05
C VAL A 99 -40.41 -7.54 -10.12
N ILE A 100 -39.96 -7.47 -8.87
CA ILE A 100 -40.39 -8.29 -7.73
C ILE A 100 -41.52 -7.50 -7.05
N GLU A 101 -42.73 -8.01 -7.01
CA GLU A 101 -43.84 -7.41 -6.25
C GLU A 101 -43.88 -7.99 -4.85
N ALA A 102 -43.87 -7.15 -3.82
CA ALA A 102 -44.08 -7.61 -2.45
C ALA A 102 -45.54 -8.00 -2.27
N LYS A 103 -45.79 -9.31 -2.15
CA LYS A 103 -47.12 -9.89 -2.10
C LYS A 103 -47.14 -11.22 -1.35
N ALA A 104 -48.16 -11.41 -0.53
CA ALA A 104 -48.44 -12.67 0.18
C ALA A 104 -48.58 -13.85 -0.80
N ASP A 105 -48.22 -15.05 -0.37
CA ASP A 105 -48.32 -16.32 -1.11
C ASP A 105 -47.70 -16.24 -2.54
N THR A 106 -46.58 -15.55 -2.69
CA THR A 106 -45.91 -15.39 -3.98
C THR A 106 -44.40 -15.61 -3.85
N CYS A 107 -43.86 -16.43 -4.73
CA CYS A 107 -42.41 -16.64 -4.87
C CYS A 107 -41.92 -16.21 -6.27
N TYR A 108 -40.65 -15.97 -6.41
CA TYR A 108 -39.95 -15.69 -7.66
C TYR A 108 -38.67 -16.50 -7.74
N THR A 109 -38.27 -16.91 -8.96
CA THR A 109 -36.96 -17.48 -9.24
C THR A 109 -36.14 -16.41 -9.97
N LEU A 110 -35.20 -15.78 -9.30
CA LEU A 110 -34.32 -14.76 -9.87
C LEU A 110 -33.25 -15.45 -10.73
N LYS A 111 -33.25 -15.25 -12.03
CA LYS A 111 -32.24 -15.74 -12.96
C LYS A 111 -31.09 -14.75 -13.10
N PHE A 112 -29.90 -15.16 -12.76
CA PHE A 112 -28.74 -14.27 -12.80
C PHE A 112 -28.13 -14.19 -14.19
N GLU A 113 -27.90 -12.97 -14.67
CA GLU A 113 -27.38 -12.71 -16.02
C GLU A 113 -25.89 -13.05 -16.12
N GLN A 114 -25.58 -14.16 -16.79
CA GLN A 114 -24.22 -14.70 -16.87
C GLN A 114 -23.23 -13.82 -17.64
N LYS A 115 -23.72 -12.91 -18.50
CA LYS A 115 -22.86 -12.01 -19.31
C LYS A 115 -22.41 -10.78 -18.57
N HIS A 116 -23.16 -10.37 -17.55
CA HIS A 116 -22.88 -9.19 -16.74
C HIS A 116 -22.31 -9.59 -15.40
N TRP A 117 -21.62 -8.66 -14.73
CA TRP A 117 -21.02 -8.87 -13.41
C TRP A 117 -22.05 -8.81 -12.28
N GLN A 118 -23.26 -8.22 -12.55
CA GLN A 118 -24.37 -8.13 -11.61
C GLN A 118 -25.71 -8.31 -12.32
N SER A 119 -26.70 -8.72 -11.55
CA SER A 119 -28.13 -8.77 -11.93
C SER A 119 -28.92 -7.84 -11.00
N LEU A 120 -29.82 -7.07 -11.56
CA LEU A 120 -30.61 -6.07 -10.84
C LEU A 120 -32.10 -6.37 -11.00
N TYR A 121 -32.87 -6.23 -9.89
CA TYR A 121 -34.31 -6.42 -9.87
C TYR A 121 -34.95 -5.25 -9.15
N THR A 122 -36.04 -4.70 -9.68
CA THR A 122 -36.82 -3.65 -8.99
C THR A 122 -37.78 -4.31 -8.00
N VAL A 123 -37.66 -4.02 -6.72
CA VAL A 123 -38.61 -4.44 -5.70
C VAL A 123 -39.68 -3.37 -5.58
N LYS A 124 -40.96 -3.75 -5.79
CA LYS A 124 -42.11 -2.89 -5.63
C LYS A 124 -42.87 -3.25 -4.35
N THR A 125 -42.84 -2.34 -3.40
CA THR A 125 -43.42 -2.53 -2.06
C THR A 125 -44.84 -2.05 -1.91
N GLN A 126 -45.37 -1.34 -2.92
CA GLN A 126 -46.72 -0.76 -2.93
C GLN A 126 -47.02 0.16 -1.74
N GLY A 127 -45.98 0.82 -1.20
CA GLY A 127 -46.11 1.72 -0.04
C GLY A 127 -46.37 0.97 1.30
N THR A 128 -46.05 -0.32 1.41
CA THR A 128 -46.11 -1.03 2.68
C THR A 128 -44.97 -0.56 3.59
N ALA A 129 -45.28 -0.39 4.88
CA ALA A 129 -44.32 0.11 5.86
C ALA A 129 -43.13 -0.83 6.07
N ALA A 130 -43.32 -2.13 5.84
CA ALA A 130 -42.29 -3.14 6.01
C ALA A 130 -42.52 -4.37 5.10
N VAL A 131 -41.43 -5.00 4.69
CA VAL A 131 -41.42 -6.23 3.90
C VAL A 131 -40.44 -7.22 4.50
N ALA A 132 -40.88 -8.47 4.65
CA ALA A 132 -40.06 -9.61 5.01
C ALA A 132 -39.64 -10.35 3.73
N PHE A 133 -38.34 -10.53 3.54
CA PHE A 133 -37.77 -11.32 2.45
C PHE A 133 -37.36 -12.70 2.97
N PHE A 134 -37.62 -13.71 2.18
CA PHE A 134 -37.18 -15.10 2.41
C PHE A 134 -36.45 -15.56 1.16
N THR A 135 -35.22 -16.10 1.32
CA THR A 135 -34.37 -16.53 0.20
C THR A 135 -33.86 -17.95 0.41
N GLU A 136 -33.67 -18.67 -0.71
CA GLU A 136 -33.14 -20.03 -0.73
C GLU A 136 -31.67 -20.09 -0.30
N HIS A 137 -30.91 -19.01 -0.51
CA HIS A 137 -29.50 -18.83 -0.13
C HIS A 137 -29.32 -17.50 0.59
N PHE A 138 -28.20 -17.36 1.31
CA PHE A 138 -27.87 -16.08 1.94
C PHE A 138 -27.63 -14.99 0.87
N PRO A 139 -28.32 -13.84 0.91
CA PRO A 139 -28.10 -12.74 -0.04
C PRO A 139 -26.66 -12.25 -0.07
N THR A 140 -25.94 -12.36 1.06
CA THR A 140 -24.54 -11.97 1.21
C THR A 140 -23.57 -12.84 0.39
N GLU A 141 -23.96 -14.05 -0.03
CA GLU A 141 -23.17 -14.88 -0.94
C GLU A 141 -23.08 -14.29 -2.34
N PHE A 142 -24.00 -13.37 -2.68
CA PHE A 142 -24.09 -12.67 -3.96
C PHE A 142 -23.67 -11.20 -3.83
N GLU A 143 -22.92 -10.85 -2.80
CA GLU A 143 -22.35 -9.53 -2.59
C GLU A 143 -20.86 -9.52 -2.92
N ASN A 144 -20.44 -8.50 -3.68
CA ASN A 144 -19.02 -8.24 -3.94
C ASN A 144 -18.65 -6.83 -3.46
N ASN A 145 -19.21 -5.81 -4.09
CA ASN A 145 -18.92 -4.41 -3.78
C ASN A 145 -20.19 -3.57 -3.56
N ALA A 146 -21.36 -4.17 -3.58
CA ALA A 146 -22.62 -3.50 -3.30
C ALA A 146 -23.55 -4.43 -2.50
N HIS A 147 -24.26 -3.82 -1.54
CA HIS A 147 -25.26 -4.51 -0.73
C HIS A 147 -26.44 -4.99 -1.57
N TYR A 148 -27.05 -6.11 -1.19
CA TYR A 148 -28.11 -6.78 -1.94
C TYR A 148 -29.44 -5.98 -2.01
N LEU A 149 -29.75 -5.10 -1.05
CA LEU A 149 -30.94 -4.25 -1.07
C LEU A 149 -30.57 -2.78 -0.96
N LYS A 150 -31.03 -1.97 -1.91
CA LYS A 150 -30.77 -0.53 -1.98
C LYS A 150 -32.05 0.28 -2.19
N ASP A 151 -32.06 1.50 -1.68
CA ASP A 151 -33.10 2.48 -1.94
C ASP A 151 -32.94 3.13 -3.35
N PRO A 152 -33.87 3.99 -3.78
CA PRO A 152 -33.76 4.69 -5.08
C PRO A 152 -32.57 5.66 -5.19
N ASN A 153 -31.95 6.04 -4.07
CA ASN A 153 -30.74 6.88 -4.04
C ASN A 153 -29.47 6.04 -4.03
N ALA A 154 -29.58 4.72 -4.16
CA ALA A 154 -28.52 3.74 -4.07
C ALA A 154 -27.88 3.61 -2.67
N GLU A 155 -28.57 4.06 -1.61
CA GLU A 155 -28.18 3.81 -0.22
C GLU A 155 -28.53 2.37 0.19
N ASP A 156 -27.64 1.76 1.00
CA ASP A 156 -27.81 0.39 1.49
C ASP A 156 -28.94 0.33 2.52
N ILE A 157 -29.83 -0.63 2.36
CA ILE A 157 -30.90 -0.90 3.33
C ILE A 157 -30.62 -2.22 4.04
N VAL A 158 -30.38 -2.14 5.35
CA VAL A 158 -30.09 -3.30 6.19
C VAL A 158 -31.36 -3.84 6.86
N PRO A 159 -31.44 -5.16 7.14
CA PRO A 159 -32.57 -5.74 7.84
C PRO A 159 -32.63 -5.25 9.30
N VAL A 160 -33.86 -5.04 9.81
CA VAL A 160 -34.09 -4.72 11.22
C VAL A 160 -33.99 -5.98 12.09
N ALA A 161 -34.37 -7.13 11.55
CA ALA A 161 -34.17 -8.45 12.12
C ALA A 161 -34.01 -9.49 11.02
N GLU A 162 -33.27 -10.56 11.29
CA GLU A 162 -32.98 -11.62 10.30
C GLU A 162 -32.95 -13.02 10.95
N LEU A 163 -33.13 -14.04 10.13
CA LEU A 163 -33.12 -15.47 10.49
C LEU A 163 -32.15 -16.22 9.57
N PRO A 164 -31.35 -17.18 10.09
CA PRO A 164 -31.28 -17.52 11.50
C PRO A 164 -30.81 -16.30 12.32
N GLU A 165 -31.36 -16.19 13.53
CA GLU A 165 -30.87 -15.17 14.44
C GLU A 165 -29.35 -15.27 14.51
N GLN A 166 -28.67 -14.25 14.01
CA GLN A 166 -27.30 -14.10 14.39
C GLN A 166 -27.31 -13.87 15.90
N GLU A 167 -26.73 -14.78 16.69
CA GLU A 167 -26.55 -14.53 18.11
C GLU A 167 -26.09 -13.08 18.24
N PRO A 168 -26.79 -12.23 19.05
CA PRO A 168 -26.35 -10.87 19.24
C PRO A 168 -24.89 -10.96 19.66
N ALA A 169 -24.03 -10.42 18.83
CA ALA A 169 -22.57 -10.43 19.11
C ALA A 169 -22.46 -10.05 20.59
N PRO A 170 -21.84 -10.90 21.47
CA PRO A 170 -21.83 -10.72 22.90
C PRO A 170 -21.67 -9.25 23.16
N ALA A 171 -22.63 -8.66 23.95
CA ALA A 171 -22.76 -7.19 24.12
C ALA A 171 -21.35 -6.65 24.22
N PRO A 172 -20.89 -5.70 23.36
CA PRO A 172 -19.49 -5.42 23.22
C PRO A 172 -18.94 -5.25 24.62
N THR A 173 -18.19 -6.25 25.08
CA THR A 173 -17.28 -6.08 26.20
C THR A 173 -16.61 -4.77 25.83
N PRO A 174 -16.78 -3.65 26.64
CA PRO A 174 -16.37 -2.31 26.23
C PRO A 174 -15.08 -2.53 25.47
N ALA A 175 -15.13 -2.25 24.15
CA ALA A 175 -14.14 -2.74 23.19
C ALA A 175 -12.82 -2.45 23.89
N PRO A 176 -11.95 -3.45 24.13
CA PRO A 176 -10.70 -3.18 24.82
C PRO A 176 -10.23 -1.99 24.05
N GLU A 177 -10.25 -0.78 24.72
CA GLU A 177 -9.95 0.53 24.14
C GLU A 177 -8.91 0.23 23.12
N ALA A 178 -9.26 0.37 21.80
CA ALA A 178 -8.50 -0.22 20.71
C ALA A 178 -7.08 0.03 21.11
N GLU A 179 -6.37 -1.03 21.53
CA GLU A 179 -5.10 -0.88 22.25
C GLU A 179 -4.38 0.08 21.36
N LYS A 180 -4.24 1.32 21.80
CA LYS A 180 -3.57 2.37 21.05
C LYS A 180 -2.23 1.74 20.82
N LYS A 181 -2.10 1.08 19.65
CA LYS A 181 -0.91 0.29 19.32
C LYS A 181 0.18 1.30 19.50
N ASP A 182 0.89 1.20 20.61
CA ASP A 182 1.86 2.21 21.03
C ASP A 182 2.72 2.46 19.80
N THR A 183 2.67 3.70 19.33
CA THR A 183 3.45 4.10 18.15
C THR A 183 4.86 3.55 18.33
N PRO A 184 5.42 2.74 17.42
CA PRO A 184 6.66 1.99 17.65
C PRO A 184 7.90 2.91 17.60
N TRP A 185 7.91 3.92 18.49
CA TRP A 185 8.97 4.92 18.58
C TRP A 185 10.35 4.31 18.71
N GLY A 186 10.50 3.30 19.58
CA GLY A 186 11.78 2.68 19.85
C GLY A 186 12.38 2.00 18.61
N GLU A 187 11.57 1.23 17.89
CA GLU A 187 12.01 0.48 16.71
C GLU A 187 12.28 1.43 15.54
N ALA A 188 11.37 2.33 15.24
CA ALA A 188 11.50 3.26 14.12
C ALA A 188 12.69 4.23 14.30
N ILE A 189 12.86 4.81 15.49
CA ILE A 189 14.01 5.69 15.80
C ILE A 189 15.30 4.86 15.81
N GLY A 190 15.27 3.64 16.36
CA GLY A 190 16.43 2.73 16.32
C GLY A 190 16.86 2.43 14.88
N ALA A 191 15.90 2.16 14.01
CA ALA A 191 16.16 1.94 12.59
C ALA A 191 16.73 3.19 11.91
N ALA A 192 16.16 4.38 12.16
CA ALA A 192 16.67 5.65 11.64
C ALA A 192 18.10 5.96 12.11
N ILE A 193 18.42 5.63 13.36
CA ILE A 193 19.81 5.74 13.88
C ILE A 193 20.74 4.78 13.14
N ILE A 194 20.31 3.55 12.83
CA ILE A 194 21.11 2.58 12.05
C ILE A 194 21.41 3.17 10.67
N VAL A 195 20.41 3.71 9.96
CA VAL A 195 20.61 4.39 8.66
C VAL A 195 21.65 5.51 8.82
N ASN A 196 21.45 6.42 9.80
CA ASN A 196 22.40 7.51 10.00
C ASN A 196 23.83 7.05 10.34
N ILE A 197 24.00 5.90 11.00
CA ILE A 197 25.34 5.34 11.23
C ILE A 197 25.97 4.85 9.92
N VAL A 198 25.17 4.39 8.96
CA VAL A 198 25.65 3.96 7.65
C VAL A 198 26.31 5.11 6.88
N THR A 199 25.92 6.37 7.13
CA THR A 199 26.57 7.54 6.52
C THR A 199 28.07 7.65 6.88
N LEU A 200 28.48 6.97 7.94
CA LEU A 200 29.89 6.89 8.33
C LEU A 200 30.69 5.81 7.57
N VAL A 201 30.08 5.15 6.59
CA VAL A 201 30.77 4.08 5.82
C VAL A 201 32.08 4.55 5.18
N GLY A 202 32.20 5.83 4.87
CA GLY A 202 33.44 6.47 4.40
C GLY A 202 34.63 6.25 5.33
N VAL A 203 34.44 5.92 6.63
CA VAL A 203 35.50 5.51 7.56
C VAL A 203 36.24 4.28 7.05
N ILE A 204 35.59 3.39 6.32
CA ILE A 204 36.20 2.20 5.71
C ILE A 204 37.37 2.62 4.79
N LEU A 205 37.25 3.75 4.09
CA LEU A 205 38.30 4.31 3.22
C LEU A 205 39.48 4.93 4.02
N ALA A 206 39.35 5.08 5.32
CA ALA A 206 40.51 5.43 6.17
C ALA A 206 41.51 4.27 6.34
N ILE A 207 41.10 3.03 6.00
CA ILE A 207 41.98 1.84 6.00
C ILE A 207 42.90 1.92 4.78
N PRO A 208 44.23 2.02 4.95
CA PRO A 208 45.15 2.28 3.83
C PRO A 208 45.08 1.24 2.71
N ALA A 209 44.91 -0.05 3.04
CA ALA A 209 44.86 -1.13 2.07
C ALA A 209 43.55 -1.06 1.19
N LEU A 210 42.45 -0.61 1.77
CA LEU A 210 41.18 -0.46 1.06
C LEU A 210 41.18 0.84 0.25
N LYS A 211 41.77 1.90 0.81
CA LYS A 211 41.96 3.18 0.13
C LYS A 211 42.75 3.00 -1.17
N THR A 212 43.90 2.31 -1.17
CA THR A 212 44.67 2.08 -2.41
C THR A 212 43.87 1.26 -3.43
N CYS A 213 43.17 0.22 -3.02
CA CYS A 213 42.35 -0.61 -3.91
C CYS A 213 41.23 0.17 -4.59
N ILE A 214 40.56 1.06 -3.87
CA ILE A 214 39.41 1.86 -4.37
C ILE A 214 39.89 3.11 -5.10
N MET A 215 40.90 3.83 -4.55
CA MET A 215 41.35 5.11 -5.10
C MET A 215 42.22 4.95 -6.36
N ASP A 216 42.96 3.88 -6.51
CA ASP A 216 43.75 3.62 -7.75
C ASP A 216 42.85 3.37 -8.96
N ASN A 217 41.60 3.00 -8.75
CA ASN A 217 40.58 2.75 -9.78
C ASN A 217 39.29 3.54 -9.52
N ILE A 218 39.39 4.74 -8.94
CA ILE A 218 38.23 5.50 -8.42
C ILE A 218 37.11 5.67 -9.44
N LEU A 219 37.44 5.99 -10.70
CA LEU A 219 36.46 6.17 -11.77
C LEU A 219 35.71 4.89 -12.11
N GLN A 220 36.42 3.76 -12.07
CA GLN A 220 35.83 2.44 -12.33
C GLN A 220 34.97 1.96 -11.14
N SER A 221 35.46 2.19 -9.93
CA SER A 221 34.74 1.85 -8.71
C SER A 221 33.50 2.70 -8.54
N ASP A 222 33.55 4.02 -8.83
CA ASP A 222 32.41 4.92 -8.78
C ASP A 222 31.32 4.50 -9.78
N ALA A 223 31.67 4.13 -11.02
CA ALA A 223 30.71 3.65 -12.00
C ALA A 223 29.98 2.37 -11.56
N ILE A 224 30.69 1.41 -10.96
CA ILE A 224 30.10 0.13 -10.50
C ILE A 224 29.22 0.36 -9.27
N LEU A 225 29.70 1.15 -8.29
CA LEU A 225 28.95 1.50 -7.09
C LEU A 225 27.68 2.30 -7.44
N SER A 226 27.80 3.30 -8.30
CA SER A 226 26.66 4.07 -8.77
C SER A 226 25.68 3.23 -9.59
N GLY A 227 26.18 2.22 -10.32
CA GLY A 227 25.33 1.24 -10.99
C GLY A 227 24.49 0.46 -9.98
N PHE A 228 25.11 -0.07 -8.95
CA PHE A 228 24.40 -0.78 -7.88
C PHE A 228 23.39 0.13 -7.16
N ALA A 229 23.82 1.34 -6.76
CA ALA A 229 22.95 2.32 -6.11
C ALA A 229 21.74 2.66 -6.97
N ALA A 230 21.95 2.98 -8.27
CA ALA A 230 20.86 3.28 -9.20
C ALA A 230 19.85 2.13 -9.27
N GLY A 231 20.33 0.89 -9.37
CA GLY A 231 19.46 -0.30 -9.40
C GLY A 231 18.64 -0.45 -8.13
N ALA A 232 19.27 -0.33 -6.97
CA ALA A 232 18.62 -0.45 -5.68
C ALA A 232 17.61 0.67 -5.42
N ILE A 233 17.99 1.94 -5.64
CA ILE A 233 17.12 3.12 -5.43
C ILE A 233 15.89 3.06 -6.36
N LEU A 234 16.09 2.76 -7.66
CA LEU A 234 14.97 2.66 -8.59
C LEU A 234 14.06 1.47 -8.25
N ALA A 235 14.61 0.35 -7.80
CA ALA A 235 13.80 -0.77 -7.33
C ALA A 235 12.99 -0.38 -6.08
N CYS A 236 13.58 0.32 -5.10
CA CYS A 236 12.83 0.86 -3.96
C CYS A 236 11.72 1.81 -4.42
N ALA A 237 12.01 2.72 -5.37
CA ALA A 237 11.01 3.63 -5.89
C ALA A 237 9.81 2.90 -6.49
N PHE A 238 10.07 1.96 -7.44
CA PHE A 238 9.00 1.31 -8.20
C PHE A 238 8.30 0.17 -7.44
N PHE A 239 9.05 -0.62 -6.68
CA PHE A 239 8.51 -1.81 -6.04
C PHE A 239 7.87 -1.52 -4.67
N LEU A 240 8.38 -0.50 -3.96
CA LEU A 240 7.93 -0.19 -2.61
C LEU A 240 7.12 1.12 -2.59
N LEU A 241 7.74 2.27 -2.86
CA LEU A 241 7.09 3.55 -2.64
C LEU A 241 5.92 3.82 -3.60
N LEU A 242 6.15 3.69 -4.91
CA LEU A 242 5.13 4.02 -5.90
C LEU A 242 4.00 3.01 -5.91
N PHE A 243 4.32 1.73 -5.73
CA PHE A 243 3.31 0.69 -5.65
C PHE A 243 2.37 0.91 -4.46
N GLU A 244 2.93 1.09 -3.26
CA GLU A 244 2.14 1.33 -2.05
C GLU A 244 1.38 2.65 -2.11
N SER A 245 1.98 3.70 -2.67
CA SER A 245 1.35 5.00 -2.80
C SER A 245 0.12 4.99 -3.70
N THR A 246 0.07 4.13 -4.74
CA THR A 246 -1.11 4.01 -5.61
C THR A 246 -2.32 3.52 -4.84
N HIS A 247 -2.16 2.50 -3.99
CA HIS A 247 -3.24 1.94 -3.19
C HIS A 247 -3.77 2.97 -2.19
N LEU A 248 -2.87 3.61 -1.42
CA LEU A 248 -3.25 4.60 -0.41
C LEU A 248 -3.94 5.83 -1.01
N VAL A 249 -3.48 6.30 -2.18
CA VAL A 249 -4.12 7.43 -2.86
C VAL A 249 -5.47 7.02 -3.45
N ALA A 250 -5.61 5.81 -4.02
CA ALA A 250 -6.86 5.33 -4.55
C ALA A 250 -7.95 5.19 -3.46
N GLU A 251 -7.59 4.74 -2.27
CA GLU A 251 -8.50 4.67 -1.11
C GLU A 251 -9.07 6.03 -0.72
N GLY A 252 -8.31 7.12 -0.86
CA GLY A 252 -8.75 8.47 -0.51
C GLY A 252 -9.73 9.10 -1.52
N TRP A 253 -9.81 8.56 -2.73
CA TRP A 253 -10.72 9.03 -3.80
C TRP A 253 -11.35 7.84 -4.54
N PRO A 254 -12.16 7.00 -3.85
CA PRO A 254 -12.67 5.74 -4.41
C PRO A 254 -13.62 5.96 -5.59
N ASP A 255 -14.34 7.07 -5.61
CA ASP A 255 -15.32 7.38 -6.66
C ASP A 255 -14.79 8.33 -7.75
N ASP A 256 -13.55 8.80 -7.64
CA ASP A 256 -12.91 9.75 -8.57
C ASP A 256 -11.48 9.35 -8.92
N GLU A 257 -11.36 8.32 -9.76
CA GLU A 257 -10.08 7.81 -10.26
C GLU A 257 -9.22 8.91 -10.92
N VAL A 258 -9.84 9.84 -11.62
CA VAL A 258 -9.13 10.96 -12.27
C VAL A 258 -8.50 11.87 -11.23
N SER A 259 -9.23 12.17 -10.14
CA SER A 259 -8.72 12.95 -9.01
C SER A 259 -7.56 12.24 -8.28
N ALA A 260 -7.64 10.94 -8.08
CA ALA A 260 -6.55 10.14 -7.53
C ALA A 260 -5.31 10.19 -8.44
N LEU A 261 -5.49 9.91 -9.71
CA LEU A 261 -4.41 9.82 -10.72
C LEU A 261 -3.62 11.11 -10.86
N TRP A 262 -4.30 12.26 -11.03
CA TRP A 262 -3.58 13.51 -11.24
C TRP A 262 -2.83 13.97 -9.97
N ARG A 263 -3.37 13.74 -8.78
CA ARG A 263 -2.68 14.05 -7.51
C ARG A 263 -1.43 13.19 -7.35
N TRP A 264 -1.59 11.89 -7.51
CA TRP A 264 -0.49 10.94 -7.45
C TRP A 264 0.62 11.29 -8.45
N GLY A 265 0.27 11.44 -9.72
CA GLY A 265 1.23 11.79 -10.77
C GLY A 265 1.92 13.14 -10.55
N THR A 266 1.18 14.16 -10.07
CA THR A 266 1.73 15.48 -9.75
C THR A 266 2.75 15.39 -8.62
N MET A 267 2.51 14.58 -7.58
CA MET A 267 3.44 14.41 -6.48
C MET A 267 4.73 13.72 -6.91
N ILE A 268 4.66 12.69 -7.78
CA ILE A 268 5.86 12.08 -8.36
C ILE A 268 6.68 13.12 -9.13
N LEU A 269 6.04 13.89 -10.00
CA LEU A 269 6.74 14.91 -10.80
C LEU A 269 7.31 16.02 -9.91
N ALA A 270 6.61 16.42 -8.86
CA ALA A 270 7.11 17.39 -7.88
C ALA A 270 8.36 16.87 -7.15
N GLY A 271 8.33 15.60 -6.70
CA GLY A 271 9.49 14.95 -6.10
C GLY A 271 10.66 14.84 -7.07
N MET A 272 10.39 14.45 -8.32
CA MET A 272 11.42 14.31 -9.35
C MET A 272 12.09 15.64 -9.71
N ILE A 273 11.35 16.76 -9.70
CA ILE A 273 11.93 18.07 -10.07
C ILE A 273 12.62 18.77 -8.89
N LEU A 274 12.27 18.45 -7.65
CA LEU A 274 12.77 19.13 -6.47
C LEU A 274 14.30 19.20 -6.41
N PRO A 275 15.07 18.10 -6.56
CA PRO A 275 16.52 18.16 -6.52
C PRO A 275 17.09 19.06 -7.62
N SER A 276 16.50 19.04 -8.82
CA SER A 276 16.91 19.93 -9.93
C SER A 276 16.68 21.41 -9.60
N VAL A 277 15.58 21.76 -8.94
CA VAL A 277 15.30 23.11 -8.48
C VAL A 277 16.30 23.54 -7.42
N VAL A 278 16.64 22.65 -6.49
CA VAL A 278 17.66 22.91 -5.46
C VAL A 278 19.02 23.18 -6.12
N HIS A 279 19.45 22.36 -7.06
CA HIS A 279 20.69 22.57 -7.81
C HIS A 279 20.69 23.89 -8.58
N ALA A 280 19.61 24.20 -9.30
CA ALA A 280 19.48 25.45 -10.03
C ALA A 280 19.50 26.68 -9.11
N THR A 281 18.90 26.60 -7.91
CA THR A 281 18.93 27.69 -6.93
C THR A 281 20.32 27.87 -6.32
N ALA A 282 21.08 26.81 -6.12
CA ALA A 282 22.46 26.90 -5.67
C ALA A 282 23.36 27.68 -6.66
N ASP A 283 23.02 27.66 -7.96
CA ASP A 283 23.74 28.42 -8.99
C ASP A 283 23.55 29.96 -8.87
N PHE A 284 22.48 30.42 -8.20
CA PHE A 284 22.28 31.85 -7.92
C PHE A 284 23.13 32.37 -6.76
N ILE A 285 23.86 31.51 -6.04
CA ILE A 285 24.80 31.96 -5.01
C ILE A 285 25.92 32.73 -5.71
N PRO A 286 26.09 34.05 -5.45
CA PRO A 286 27.08 34.85 -6.16
C PRO A 286 28.46 34.26 -5.95
N ALA A 287 29.21 34.10 -7.04
CA ALA A 287 30.65 33.81 -7.00
C ALA A 287 31.39 35.04 -6.44
N SER A 288 31.20 35.33 -5.16
CA SER A 288 31.84 36.42 -4.45
C SER A 288 33.34 36.12 -4.38
N THR A 289 34.12 36.94 -5.06
CA THR A 289 35.58 36.95 -5.15
C THR A 289 36.22 35.97 -6.13
N SER A 290 36.11 36.29 -7.45
CA SER A 290 37.20 35.96 -8.36
C SER A 290 38.45 36.72 -7.92
N PRO A 291 39.65 36.08 -7.80
CA PRO A 291 40.88 36.85 -7.58
C PRO A 291 41.06 37.84 -8.74
N THR A 292 41.37 39.05 -8.39
CA THR A 292 41.62 40.12 -9.34
C THR A 292 42.74 39.70 -10.33
N PRO A 293 42.67 40.09 -11.62
CA PRO A 293 43.68 39.73 -12.63
C PRO A 293 45.12 40.08 -12.29
N ALA A 294 45.34 40.95 -11.29
CA ALA A 294 46.66 41.32 -10.81
C ALA A 294 47.36 40.21 -9.97
N GLN A 295 46.65 39.24 -9.42
CA GLN A 295 47.26 38.15 -8.62
C GLN A 295 47.69 36.95 -9.48
N ILE A 296 47.22 36.86 -10.73
CA ILE A 296 47.50 35.74 -11.65
C ILE A 296 48.92 35.87 -12.28
N ARG A 297 49.56 37.02 -12.15
CA ARG A 297 50.80 37.32 -12.93
C ARG A 297 52.13 36.81 -12.31
N ASN A 298 52.09 36.27 -11.09
CA ASN A 298 53.35 36.00 -10.35
C ASN A 298 53.56 34.56 -9.89
N GLN A 299 52.82 33.58 -10.38
CA GLN A 299 53.03 32.18 -9.96
C GLN A 299 53.03 31.26 -11.18
N GLY A 300 54.25 30.77 -11.51
CA GLY A 300 54.44 29.67 -12.42
C GLY A 300 53.83 28.40 -11.86
N GLU A 301 53.14 27.63 -12.72
CA GLU A 301 52.63 26.27 -12.50
C GLU A 301 52.03 25.96 -11.12
N ILE A 302 50.95 26.65 -10.78
CA ILE A 302 50.06 26.17 -9.74
C ILE A 302 48.83 25.59 -10.46
N LYS A 303 48.58 24.30 -10.28
CA LYS A 303 47.25 23.70 -10.56
C LYS A 303 46.24 24.60 -9.84
N GLU A 304 45.47 25.36 -10.63
CA GLU A 304 44.47 26.29 -10.09
C GLU A 304 43.53 25.51 -9.15
N ALA A 305 43.55 25.83 -7.86
CA ALA A 305 42.53 25.36 -6.94
C ALA A 305 41.18 25.85 -7.48
N PRO A 306 40.15 24.97 -7.55
CA PRO A 306 38.85 25.36 -8.06
C PRO A 306 38.37 26.60 -7.33
N ALA A 307 37.76 27.54 -8.08
CA ALA A 307 37.25 28.78 -7.49
C ALA A 307 36.39 28.46 -6.24
N MET A 308 36.57 29.20 -5.17
CA MET A 308 35.86 28.98 -3.88
C MET A 308 34.34 28.80 -4.07
N ALA A 309 33.79 29.53 -5.05
CA ALA A 309 32.37 29.41 -5.42
C ALA A 309 32.00 28.05 -6.01
N THR A 310 32.84 27.48 -6.88
CA THR A 310 32.61 26.14 -7.45
C THR A 310 32.66 25.07 -6.35
N ARG A 311 33.65 25.19 -5.45
CA ARG A 311 33.77 24.30 -4.29
C ARG A 311 32.55 24.37 -3.40
N LEU A 312 32.08 25.58 -3.05
CA LEU A 312 30.90 25.79 -2.20
C LEU A 312 29.62 25.25 -2.85
N ARG A 313 29.45 25.47 -4.15
CA ARG A 313 28.30 24.94 -4.92
C ARG A 313 28.26 23.42 -4.91
N LEU A 314 29.39 22.74 -5.11
CA LEU A 314 29.47 21.28 -5.06
C LEU A 314 29.14 20.78 -3.64
N ILE A 315 29.70 21.38 -2.60
CA ILE A 315 29.39 21.01 -1.21
C ILE A 315 27.90 21.19 -0.91
N LEU A 316 27.31 22.31 -1.28
CA LEU A 316 25.89 22.59 -1.03
C LEU A 316 25.00 21.67 -1.87
N GLY A 317 25.33 21.43 -3.14
CA GLY A 317 24.57 20.56 -4.02
C GLY A 317 24.49 19.13 -3.48
N VAL A 318 25.63 18.52 -3.14
CA VAL A 318 25.70 17.19 -2.56
C VAL A 318 24.92 17.15 -1.23
N ASN A 319 25.20 18.06 -0.29
CA ASN A 319 24.58 18.00 1.03
C ASN A 319 23.09 18.28 1.03
N ILE A 320 22.58 19.19 0.19
CA ILE A 320 21.13 19.44 0.12
C ILE A 320 20.42 18.27 -0.54
N GLY A 321 21.03 17.70 -1.59
CA GLY A 321 20.51 16.50 -2.24
C GLY A 321 20.41 15.35 -1.26
N ASP A 322 21.51 15.05 -0.59
CA ASP A 322 21.63 14.02 0.44
C ASP A 322 20.64 14.26 1.61
N PHE A 323 20.56 15.48 2.13
CA PHE A 323 19.59 15.84 3.17
C PHE A 323 18.14 15.54 2.73
N CYS A 324 17.75 15.94 1.51
CA CYS A 324 16.40 15.71 1.02
C CYS A 324 16.12 14.21 0.83
N HIS A 325 17.09 13.46 0.33
CA HIS A 325 16.99 12.02 0.14
C HIS A 325 16.82 11.31 1.48
N ASN A 326 17.74 11.48 2.40
CA ASN A 326 17.70 10.92 3.76
C ASN A 326 16.44 11.33 4.53
N PHE A 327 15.94 12.56 4.31
CA PHE A 327 14.68 13.00 4.91
C PHE A 327 13.50 12.18 4.38
N CYS A 328 13.44 11.90 3.07
CA CYS A 328 12.43 11.05 2.47
C CYS A 328 12.52 9.59 2.99
N ASP A 329 13.73 9.06 3.15
CA ASP A 329 13.97 7.76 3.78
C ASP A 329 13.37 7.68 5.17
N GLY A 330 13.57 8.75 5.95
CA GLY A 330 13.00 8.86 7.29
C GLY A 330 11.48 8.90 7.30
N LEU A 331 10.86 9.64 6.39
CA LEU A 331 9.40 9.65 6.24
C LEU A 331 8.88 8.24 5.93
N PHE A 332 9.53 7.55 4.99
CA PHE A 332 9.13 6.22 4.59
C PHE A 332 9.35 5.18 5.69
N LEU A 333 10.49 5.23 6.36
CA LEU A 333 10.80 4.35 7.47
C LEU A 333 9.80 4.53 8.63
N GLY A 334 9.51 5.79 8.99
CA GLY A 334 8.50 6.12 10.01
C GLY A 334 7.11 5.59 9.65
N PHE A 335 6.69 5.76 8.39
CA PHE A 335 5.44 5.21 7.89
C PHE A 335 5.42 3.68 7.96
N ALA A 336 6.47 3.02 7.48
CA ALA A 336 6.58 1.55 7.46
C ALA A 336 6.37 0.95 8.85
N PHE A 337 7.06 1.48 9.86
CA PHE A 337 6.90 1.02 11.24
C PHE A 337 5.54 1.37 11.83
N LYS A 338 5.03 2.58 11.59
CA LYS A 338 3.79 3.06 12.20
C LYS A 338 2.55 2.39 11.64
N THR A 339 2.46 2.27 10.32
CA THR A 339 1.24 1.84 9.63
C THR A 339 1.28 0.35 9.30
N CYS A 340 2.43 -0.15 8.79
CA CYS A 340 2.55 -1.52 8.31
C CYS A 340 3.11 -2.48 9.38
N GLY A 341 3.68 -1.93 10.44
CA GLY A 341 4.20 -2.72 11.56
C GLY A 341 5.69 -3.10 11.44
N PRO A 342 6.24 -3.74 12.51
CA PRO A 342 7.68 -3.96 12.63
C PRO A 342 8.30 -4.79 11.51
N GLY A 343 7.62 -5.86 11.07
CA GLY A 343 8.13 -6.75 10.01
C GLY A 343 8.43 -5.99 8.72
N PHE A 344 7.45 -5.19 8.25
CA PHE A 344 7.62 -4.34 7.09
C PHE A 344 8.68 -3.24 7.33
N GLY A 345 8.65 -2.59 8.50
CA GLY A 345 9.64 -1.56 8.86
C GLY A 345 11.08 -2.07 8.79
N TRP A 346 11.38 -3.28 9.26
CA TRP A 346 12.71 -3.88 9.18
C TRP A 346 13.11 -4.24 7.74
N SER A 347 12.16 -4.67 6.89
CA SER A 347 12.40 -4.91 5.47
C SER A 347 12.76 -3.60 4.74
N ILE A 348 12.06 -2.52 5.04
CA ILE A 348 12.37 -1.18 4.52
C ILE A 348 13.74 -0.71 4.99
N LEU A 349 14.07 -0.87 6.27
CA LEU A 349 15.42 -0.56 6.77
C LEU A 349 16.50 -1.27 5.96
N LEU A 350 16.32 -2.57 5.68
CA LEU A 350 17.29 -3.33 4.88
C LEU A 350 17.45 -2.73 3.49
N GLY A 351 16.34 -2.40 2.81
CA GLY A 351 16.35 -1.74 1.52
C GLY A 351 17.06 -0.39 1.55
N THR A 352 16.79 0.41 2.58
CA THR A 352 17.43 1.72 2.79
C THR A 352 18.94 1.56 2.99
N VAL A 353 19.39 0.71 3.88
CA VAL A 353 20.82 0.46 4.11
C VAL A 353 21.55 0.00 2.85
N LEU A 354 20.90 -0.83 2.03
CA LEU A 354 21.53 -1.35 0.81
C LEU A 354 21.79 -0.28 -0.25
N HIS A 355 20.92 0.72 -0.37
CA HIS A 355 21.17 1.80 -1.34
C HIS A 355 21.97 2.96 -0.76
N GLU A 356 21.86 3.21 0.55
CA GLU A 356 22.63 4.25 1.24
C GLU A 356 24.15 3.98 1.24
N LEU A 357 24.55 2.72 1.48
CA LEU A 357 25.96 2.35 1.51
C LEU A 357 26.78 2.83 0.29
N PRO A 358 26.39 2.54 -0.97
CA PRO A 358 27.12 3.01 -2.13
C PRO A 358 26.97 4.52 -2.39
N GLN A 359 25.84 5.11 -2.03
CA GLN A 359 25.58 6.54 -2.19
C GLN A 359 26.49 7.36 -1.29
N GLU A 360 26.50 7.07 0.00
CA GLU A 360 27.36 7.73 0.97
C GLU A 360 28.85 7.60 0.64
N LEU A 361 29.24 6.46 0.09
CA LEU A 361 30.61 6.26 -0.37
C LEU A 361 30.95 7.14 -1.58
N ALA A 362 29.99 7.34 -2.50
CA ALA A 362 30.14 8.24 -3.65
C ALA A 362 30.23 9.70 -3.19
N ASP A 363 29.39 10.13 -2.25
CA ASP A 363 29.37 11.49 -1.70
C ASP A 363 30.67 11.81 -0.95
N TYR A 364 31.14 10.86 -0.14
CA TYR A 364 32.45 10.97 0.49
C TYR A 364 33.58 11.17 -0.54
N ASN A 365 33.56 10.41 -1.65
CA ASN A 365 34.53 10.53 -2.72
C ASN A 365 34.46 11.91 -3.43
N ILE A 366 33.28 12.45 -3.65
CA ILE A 366 33.08 13.80 -4.21
C ILE A 366 33.64 14.86 -3.25
N LEU A 367 33.29 14.78 -1.97
CA LEU A 367 33.67 15.75 -0.94
C LEU A 367 35.20 15.75 -0.68
N THR A 368 35.84 14.58 -0.70
CA THR A 368 37.30 14.46 -0.53
C THR A 368 38.08 14.56 -1.83
N GLY A 369 37.40 14.50 -2.97
CA GLY A 369 37.98 14.56 -4.30
C GLY A 369 38.64 15.92 -4.65
N PRO A 370 39.42 15.99 -5.74
CA PRO A 370 40.25 17.15 -6.07
C PRO A 370 39.45 18.43 -6.32
N GLN A 371 38.15 18.34 -6.65
CA GLN A 371 37.31 19.51 -6.92
C GLN A 371 36.83 20.19 -5.63
N VAL A 372 36.63 19.43 -4.55
CA VAL A 372 36.18 19.92 -3.27
C VAL A 372 37.30 19.92 -2.23
N ALA A 373 38.08 18.85 -2.18
CA ALA A 373 39.27 18.68 -1.32
C ALA A 373 39.03 18.96 0.15
N LEU A 374 37.93 18.46 0.72
CA LEU A 374 37.70 18.48 2.16
C LEU A 374 38.61 17.46 2.86
N SER A 375 38.90 17.73 4.13
CA SER A 375 39.56 16.70 4.95
C SER A 375 38.62 15.50 5.13
N PRO A 376 39.16 14.27 5.22
CA PRO A 376 38.34 13.08 5.46
C PRO A 376 37.38 13.21 6.63
N LEU A 377 37.86 13.76 7.75
CA LEU A 377 37.02 13.96 8.93
C LEU A 377 35.90 14.97 8.69
N THR A 378 36.19 16.08 7.97
CA THR A 378 35.18 17.09 7.65
C THR A 378 34.09 16.52 6.74
N ALA A 379 34.46 15.71 5.72
CA ALA A 379 33.50 15.05 4.84
C ALA A 379 32.58 14.09 5.62
N LEU A 380 33.14 13.27 6.51
CA LEU A 380 32.36 12.38 7.36
C LEU A 380 31.41 13.12 8.32
N ILE A 381 31.86 14.25 8.91
CA ILE A 381 30.98 15.05 9.77
C ILE A 381 29.82 15.65 8.96
N ILE A 382 30.08 16.11 7.74
CA ILE A 382 29.07 16.71 6.88
C ILE A 382 28.03 15.64 6.48
N ASN A 383 28.45 14.46 6.02
CA ASN A 383 27.54 13.37 5.69
C ASN A 383 26.73 12.92 6.92
N PHE A 384 27.37 12.77 8.06
CA PHE A 384 26.66 12.41 9.29
C PHE A 384 25.60 13.43 9.71
N VAL A 385 25.91 14.73 9.59
CA VAL A 385 24.96 15.81 9.91
C VAL A 385 23.81 15.84 8.90
N SER A 386 24.10 15.63 7.62
CA SER A 386 23.08 15.49 6.57
C SER A 386 22.17 14.30 6.84
N GLY A 387 22.73 13.15 7.15
CA GLY A 387 22.02 11.93 7.48
C GLY A 387 21.11 12.02 8.72
N LEU A 388 21.30 12.99 9.63
CA LEU A 388 20.36 13.23 10.72
C LEU A 388 18.95 13.56 10.24
N SER A 389 18.79 13.95 8.98
CA SER A 389 17.48 14.21 8.35
C SER A 389 16.60 12.98 8.29
N VAL A 390 17.16 11.75 8.26
CA VAL A 390 16.38 10.51 8.33
C VAL A 390 15.65 10.41 9.68
N ILE A 391 16.30 10.78 10.77
CA ILE A 391 15.68 10.79 12.10
C ILE A 391 14.57 11.84 12.16
N LEU A 392 14.81 13.03 11.58
CA LEU A 392 13.82 14.09 11.52
C LEU A 392 12.57 13.66 10.74
N GLY A 393 12.72 13.05 9.56
CA GLY A 393 11.62 12.51 8.76
C GLY A 393 10.81 11.46 9.53
N THR A 394 11.51 10.52 10.18
CA THR A 394 10.89 9.49 11.01
C THR A 394 10.07 10.09 12.15
N ILE A 395 10.63 11.07 12.89
CA ILE A 395 9.93 11.75 13.99
C ILE A 395 8.65 12.44 13.49
N ILE A 396 8.71 13.13 12.37
CA ILE A 396 7.55 13.84 11.81
C ILE A 396 6.38 12.89 11.55
N ILE A 397 6.63 11.75 10.91
CA ILE A 397 5.58 10.76 10.64
C ILE A 397 5.06 10.11 11.93
N LEU A 398 5.94 9.79 12.87
CA LEU A 398 5.52 9.20 14.15
C LEU A 398 4.68 10.14 14.99
N ALA A 399 5.02 11.44 14.99
CA ALA A 399 4.39 12.45 15.83
C ALA A 399 3.00 12.90 15.32
N HIS A 400 2.71 12.75 14.03
CA HIS A 400 1.47 13.24 13.43
C HIS A 400 0.62 12.07 12.93
N GLU A 401 -0.68 12.12 13.21
CA GLU A 401 -1.65 11.24 12.54
C GLU A 401 -1.92 11.84 11.16
N VAL A 402 -1.44 11.15 10.12
CA VAL A 402 -1.64 11.53 8.73
C VAL A 402 -2.63 10.54 8.13
N ALA A 403 -3.66 11.04 7.48
CA ALA A 403 -4.62 10.21 6.77
C ALA A 403 -3.92 9.41 5.64
N ASN A 404 -4.42 8.20 5.34
CA ASN A 404 -3.79 7.27 4.42
C ASN A 404 -3.51 7.88 3.03
N GLU A 405 -4.46 8.61 2.48
CA GLU A 405 -4.34 9.27 1.18
C GLU A 405 -3.23 10.33 1.17
N HIS A 406 -3.07 11.10 2.24
CA HIS A 406 -1.98 12.07 2.36
C HIS A 406 -0.62 11.36 2.52
N THR A 407 -0.60 10.24 3.23
CA THR A 407 0.59 9.39 3.31
C THR A 407 0.96 8.86 1.93
N GLY A 408 -0.02 8.37 1.16
CA GLY A 408 0.17 7.95 -0.23
C GLY A 408 0.78 9.05 -1.09
N LEU A 409 0.34 10.31 -0.94
CA LEU A 409 0.91 11.46 -1.66
C LEU A 409 2.36 11.75 -1.24
N ILE A 410 2.69 11.61 0.04
CA ILE A 410 4.08 11.76 0.55
C ILE A 410 4.97 10.66 -0.03
N LEU A 411 4.50 9.41 -0.06
CA LEU A 411 5.24 8.29 -0.66
C LEU A 411 5.45 8.48 -2.16
N ALA A 412 4.43 8.97 -2.89
CA ALA A 412 4.54 9.30 -4.31
C ALA A 412 5.61 10.38 -4.56
N PHE A 413 5.64 11.42 -3.72
CA PHE A 413 6.67 12.46 -3.76
C PHE A 413 8.07 11.89 -3.51
N GLY A 414 8.24 11.06 -2.47
CA GLY A 414 9.49 10.37 -2.17
C GLY A 414 9.95 9.46 -3.31
N GLY A 415 9.02 8.70 -3.92
CA GLY A 415 9.28 7.91 -5.12
C GLY A 415 9.81 8.76 -6.27
N GLY A 416 9.27 9.97 -6.45
CA GLY A 416 9.77 10.94 -7.42
C GLY A 416 11.21 11.40 -7.14
N VAL A 417 11.55 11.68 -5.88
CA VAL A 417 12.93 12.02 -5.45
C VAL A 417 13.88 10.85 -5.76
N TYR A 418 13.49 9.62 -5.43
CA TYR A 418 14.29 8.43 -5.70
C TYR A 418 14.51 8.20 -7.20
N ILE A 419 13.49 8.42 -8.04
CA ILE A 419 13.64 8.36 -9.50
C ILE A 419 14.69 9.39 -9.94
N HIS A 420 14.68 10.62 -9.42
CA HIS A 420 15.67 11.62 -9.74
C HIS A 420 17.09 11.15 -9.39
N VAL A 421 17.31 10.75 -8.14
CA VAL A 421 18.64 10.30 -7.67
C VAL A 421 19.12 9.11 -8.49
N GLY A 422 18.30 8.08 -8.66
CA GLY A 422 18.68 6.89 -9.43
C GLY A 422 18.94 7.17 -10.90
N ALA A 423 18.02 7.87 -11.58
CA ALA A 423 18.08 8.06 -13.04
C ALA A 423 18.94 9.25 -13.48
N VAL A 424 18.98 10.34 -12.71
CA VAL A 424 19.66 11.58 -13.11
C VAL A 424 21.06 11.70 -12.50
N GLU A 425 21.26 11.23 -11.27
CA GLU A 425 22.54 11.37 -10.58
C GLU A 425 23.41 10.11 -10.70
N CYS A 426 22.85 8.92 -10.47
CA CYS A 426 23.61 7.67 -10.46
C CYS A 426 23.80 7.06 -11.86
N MET A 427 22.72 6.93 -12.66
CA MET A 427 22.81 6.28 -13.99
C MET A 427 23.79 6.94 -14.96
N PRO A 428 23.94 8.29 -15.05
CA PRO A 428 24.91 8.90 -15.98
C PRO A 428 26.34 8.45 -15.74
N LYS A 429 26.73 8.09 -14.52
CA LYS A 429 28.06 7.60 -14.18
C LYS A 429 28.38 6.25 -14.83
N ILE A 430 27.35 5.42 -15.10
CA ILE A 430 27.47 4.14 -15.81
C ILE A 430 27.90 4.35 -17.28
N TYR A 431 27.49 5.47 -17.89
CA TYR A 431 27.72 5.78 -19.30
C TYR A 431 28.92 6.72 -19.55
N GLY A 432 29.77 6.90 -18.54
CA GLY A 432 30.97 7.75 -18.66
C GLY A 432 31.82 7.42 -19.91
N LYS A 433 32.25 8.43 -20.63
CA LYS A 433 32.98 8.26 -21.91
C LYS A 433 34.35 7.59 -21.73
N ASP A 434 34.96 7.77 -20.58
CA ASP A 434 36.32 7.29 -20.24
C ASP A 434 36.32 5.87 -19.64
N LEU A 435 35.14 5.21 -19.52
CA LEU A 435 35.03 3.86 -19.01
C LEU A 435 35.33 2.80 -20.07
N SER A 436 36.14 1.81 -19.72
CA SER A 436 36.33 0.63 -20.57
C SER A 436 35.01 -0.14 -20.75
N PRO A 437 34.84 -0.84 -21.90
CA PRO A 437 33.63 -1.64 -22.13
C PRO A 437 33.34 -2.68 -21.03
N LEU A 438 34.40 -3.26 -20.45
CA LEU A 438 34.27 -4.24 -19.37
C LEU A 438 33.74 -3.62 -18.09
N VAL A 439 34.24 -2.43 -17.71
CA VAL A 439 33.75 -1.69 -16.53
C VAL A 439 32.30 -1.26 -16.71
N ARG A 440 31.92 -0.83 -17.90
CA ARG A 440 30.52 -0.49 -18.21
C ARG A 440 29.62 -1.71 -18.09
N LEU A 441 30.04 -2.86 -18.59
CA LEU A 441 29.29 -4.12 -18.42
C LEU A 441 29.19 -4.51 -16.95
N ALA A 442 30.27 -4.38 -16.18
CA ALA A 442 30.25 -4.63 -14.73
C ALA A 442 29.30 -3.68 -13.99
N ALA A 443 29.24 -2.38 -14.37
CA ALA A 443 28.31 -1.42 -13.78
C ALA A 443 26.85 -1.73 -14.12
N ILE A 444 26.56 -2.19 -15.35
CA ILE A 444 25.22 -2.67 -15.73
C ILE A 444 24.86 -3.95 -14.94
N ALA A 445 25.79 -4.87 -14.78
CA ALA A 445 25.57 -6.08 -13.96
C ALA A 445 25.30 -5.71 -12.49
N ALA A 446 26.02 -4.73 -11.95
CA ALA A 446 25.80 -4.20 -10.61
C ALA A 446 24.41 -3.54 -10.47
N PHE A 447 23.96 -2.80 -11.49
CA PHE A 447 22.60 -2.23 -11.56
C PHE A 447 21.52 -3.34 -11.48
N ILE A 448 21.66 -4.38 -12.30
CA ILE A 448 20.73 -5.53 -12.28
C ILE A 448 20.78 -6.23 -10.93
N PHE A 449 21.96 -6.39 -10.34
CA PHE A 449 22.13 -7.00 -9.03
C PHE A 449 21.44 -6.18 -7.93
N GLY A 450 21.51 -4.84 -7.97
CA GLY A 450 20.77 -3.96 -7.05
C GLY A 450 19.27 -4.17 -7.14
N ILE A 451 18.71 -4.25 -8.36
CA ILE A 451 17.27 -4.54 -8.57
C ILE A 451 16.89 -5.90 -7.98
N ILE A 452 17.67 -6.94 -8.27
CA ILE A 452 17.39 -8.29 -7.78
C ILE A 452 17.43 -8.32 -6.25
N LEU A 453 18.41 -7.66 -5.63
CA LEU A 453 18.57 -7.66 -4.18
C LEU A 453 17.37 -7.03 -3.47
N ILE A 454 16.89 -5.88 -3.96
CA ILE A 454 15.67 -5.26 -3.43
C ILE A 454 14.44 -6.12 -3.74
N GLY A 455 14.35 -6.72 -4.93
CA GLY A 455 13.27 -7.64 -5.27
C GLY A 455 13.21 -8.86 -4.35
N LEU A 456 14.35 -9.36 -3.87
CA LEU A 456 14.40 -10.46 -2.89
C LEU A 456 13.84 -10.07 -1.52
N VAL A 457 13.99 -8.80 -1.12
CA VAL A 457 13.38 -8.28 0.13
C VAL A 457 11.86 -8.37 0.08
N LEU A 458 11.27 -8.30 -1.12
CA LEU A 458 9.83 -8.39 -1.31
C LEU A 458 9.24 -9.81 -1.28
N LEU A 459 10.07 -10.85 -1.35
CA LEU A 459 9.58 -12.25 -1.33
C LEU A 459 8.89 -12.63 -0.01
N ASP A 460 9.19 -11.92 1.06
CA ASP A 460 8.58 -12.10 2.38
C ASP A 460 7.71 -10.88 2.76
N HIS A 461 7.23 -10.17 1.76
CA HIS A 461 6.52 -8.91 1.91
C HIS A 461 5.02 -9.17 2.04
N GLU A 462 4.46 -8.90 3.21
CA GLU A 462 3.02 -8.71 3.37
C GLU A 462 2.67 -7.27 2.95
N HIS A 463 1.67 -7.11 2.07
CA HIS A 463 1.16 -5.79 1.71
C HIS A 463 0.82 -5.00 2.97
N CYS A 464 1.20 -3.71 2.97
CA CYS A 464 0.77 -2.78 3.98
C CYS A 464 -0.73 -2.52 3.79
N VAL A 465 -1.55 -3.41 4.36
CA VAL A 465 -2.99 -3.13 4.47
C VAL A 465 -3.16 -2.25 5.70
N PRO A 466 -3.54 -0.97 5.56
CA PRO A 466 -3.92 -0.16 6.71
C PRO A 466 -4.95 -0.94 7.52
N PRO A 467 -4.95 -0.85 8.86
CA PRO A 467 -6.03 -1.43 9.64
C PRO A 467 -7.34 -0.88 9.06
N ALA A 468 -8.22 -1.79 8.62
CA ALA A 468 -9.54 -1.41 8.13
C ALA A 468 -10.14 -0.38 9.09
N PRO A 469 -10.76 0.70 8.60
CA PRO A 469 -11.44 1.64 9.47
C PRO A 469 -12.33 0.84 10.42
N PRO A 470 -12.48 1.25 11.69
CA PRO A 470 -13.29 0.52 12.62
C PRO A 470 -14.65 0.30 11.97
N LEU A 471 -14.99 -0.98 11.79
CA LEU A 471 -16.28 -1.37 11.22
C LEU A 471 -17.37 -0.58 11.94
N PRO A 472 -18.36 -0.05 11.24
CA PRO A 472 -19.52 0.54 11.88
C PRO A 472 -20.02 -0.39 12.97
N PRO A 473 -20.48 0.12 14.13
CA PRO A 473 -20.90 -0.74 15.21
C PRO A 473 -21.99 -1.70 14.71
N GLY A 474 -21.69 -3.01 14.71
CA GLY A 474 -22.58 -4.06 14.23
C GLY A 474 -22.06 -4.94 13.10
N VAL A 475 -20.91 -4.63 12.49
CA VAL A 475 -20.32 -5.47 11.43
C VAL A 475 -19.20 -6.34 12.04
N ALA A 476 -19.40 -7.67 12.01
CA ALA A 476 -18.40 -8.62 12.48
C ALA A 476 -17.18 -8.65 11.53
N PRO A 477 -15.94 -8.75 12.05
CA PRO A 477 -14.77 -8.88 11.18
C PRO A 477 -14.84 -10.20 10.41
N THR A 478 -14.85 -10.11 9.10
CA THR A 478 -14.68 -11.27 8.22
C THR A 478 -13.36 -11.97 8.57
N ALA A 479 -13.41 -13.28 8.79
CA ALA A 479 -12.24 -14.07 9.13
C ALA A 479 -11.18 -13.92 8.02
N LYS A 480 -9.95 -13.53 8.41
CA LYS A 480 -8.80 -13.46 7.50
C LYS A 480 -8.67 -14.76 6.70
N PRO A 481 -8.62 -14.72 5.38
CA PRO A 481 -8.26 -15.91 4.61
C PRO A 481 -6.87 -16.39 5.06
N LYS A 482 -6.75 -17.68 5.34
CA LYS A 482 -5.46 -18.30 5.64
C LYS A 482 -4.58 -18.17 4.40
N GLY A 483 -3.47 -17.43 4.50
CA GLY A 483 -2.51 -17.25 3.45
C GLY A 483 -2.06 -18.61 2.90
N HIS A 484 -2.17 -18.76 1.59
CA HIS A 484 -1.52 -19.85 0.89
C HIS A 484 -0.04 -19.46 0.70
N HIS A 485 0.84 -20.19 1.40
CA HIS A 485 2.27 -20.20 1.07
C HIS A 485 2.44 -20.80 -0.33
N HIS A 486 3.01 -20.03 -1.23
CA HIS A 486 3.59 -20.49 -2.50
C HIS A 486 5.10 -20.56 -2.39
#